data_75cb6ff52a30fec7efe03026aabcfbb5
#
_entry.id   75cb6ff52a30fec7efe03026aabcfbb5
#
_cell.length_a   1.000
_cell.length_b   1.000
_cell.length_c   1.000
_cell.angle_alpha   90.00
_cell.angle_beta   90.00
_cell.angle_gamma   90.00
#
_symmetry.space_group_name_H-M   'P 1'
#
loop_
_entity.id
_entity.type
_entity.pdbx_description
1 polymer ?
#
loop_
_entity_poly.entity_id
_entity_poly.type
_entity_poly.pdbx_seq_one_letter_code
_entity_poly.pdbx_strand_id
1 'polypeptide(L)'
;MSPDNSSFPSQQRLLANDITLAYRERGAGQPVLLLHGLADHSLVWQDLAQHLGDRYRCLAPDLRGHGDSSKPPATEYDSGLLADDLEQFCAQLQLSRVQVVAHSWAAKIALLWARQCPQRVKSLILVDPFFVNRLPGAFRPTLPIFYRTLPFLKVMGPFPDLDQATVVAQQLKQYRGWSEQQQAVFYTGMEQQANGQWRSKFAIAARNGVFADVLNTAGLTASLATPAALLLPQQGLNRMAWQTKPYHQYLTQLQVHTLPGNHWPHLVEPAAFNQSVAAVLTQFATG
;
A
#
# COMPACT_ATOMS: atom_id res chain seq x y z
N MET A 1 -22.07 7.11 -14.93
CA MET A 1 -22.55 6.28 -13.81
C MET A 1 -21.40 6.18 -12.83
N SER A 2 -21.58 6.55 -11.58
CA SER A 2 -20.55 6.30 -10.55
C SER A 2 -20.42 4.79 -10.39
N PRO A 3 -19.20 4.23 -10.36
CA PRO A 3 -19.01 2.81 -10.11
C PRO A 3 -19.68 2.43 -8.78
N ASP A 4 -20.32 1.27 -8.76
CA ASP A 4 -20.99 0.76 -7.57
C ASP A 4 -19.99 0.48 -6.45
N ASN A 5 -19.82 1.45 -5.57
CA ASN A 5 -18.95 1.37 -4.39
C ASN A 5 -19.60 0.56 -3.26
N SER A 6 -20.83 0.03 -3.46
CA SER A 6 -21.61 -0.70 -2.47
C SER A 6 -21.00 -2.04 -2.09
N SER A 7 -20.19 -2.64 -2.99
CA SER A 7 -19.56 -3.94 -2.75
C SER A 7 -18.29 -3.87 -1.87
N PHE A 8 -17.72 -2.68 -1.65
CA PHE A 8 -16.52 -2.45 -0.83
C PHE A 8 -16.67 -1.10 -0.07
N PRO A 9 -17.59 -1.03 0.90
CA PRO A 9 -17.96 0.22 1.58
C PRO A 9 -16.82 0.77 2.44
N SER A 10 -16.75 2.10 2.54
CA SER A 10 -15.81 2.80 3.43
C SER A 10 -16.38 2.91 4.85
N GLN A 11 -15.53 2.68 5.83
CA GLN A 11 -15.78 2.84 7.27
C GLN A 11 -14.64 3.65 7.91
N GLN A 12 -14.78 4.01 9.19
CA GLN A 12 -13.73 4.72 9.91
C GLN A 12 -13.49 4.09 11.29
N ARG A 13 -12.24 4.15 11.76
CA ARG A 13 -11.82 3.79 13.11
C ARG A 13 -10.91 4.86 13.68
N LEU A 14 -11.26 5.38 14.86
CA LEU A 14 -10.38 6.22 15.66
C LEU A 14 -9.45 5.30 16.47
N LEU A 15 -8.14 5.50 16.36
CA LEU A 15 -7.12 4.80 17.13
C LEU A 15 -6.83 5.51 18.44
N ALA A 16 -6.13 4.83 19.37
CA ALA A 16 -5.81 5.39 20.68
C ALA A 16 -4.83 6.58 20.65
N ASN A 17 -4.13 6.78 19.51
CA ASN A 17 -3.22 7.90 19.26
C ASN A 17 -3.89 9.05 18.47
N ASP A 18 -5.21 9.18 18.54
CA ASP A 18 -6.03 10.20 17.86
C ASP A 18 -5.94 10.17 16.31
N ILE A 19 -5.42 9.09 15.74
CA ILE A 19 -5.45 8.86 14.29
C ILE A 19 -6.77 8.16 13.91
N THR A 20 -7.50 8.73 12.98
CA THR A 20 -8.64 8.07 12.35
C THR A 20 -8.16 7.38 11.06
N LEU A 21 -8.36 6.07 10.96
CA LEU A 21 -8.18 5.35 9.71
C LEU A 21 -9.53 5.12 9.03
N ALA A 22 -9.67 5.61 7.81
CA ALA A 22 -10.69 5.14 6.90
C ALA A 22 -10.27 3.76 6.38
N TYR A 23 -11.21 2.85 6.19
CA TYR A 23 -10.91 1.52 5.67
C TYR A 23 -12.10 0.96 4.90
N ARG A 24 -11.83 0.01 4.04
CA ARG A 24 -12.84 -0.76 3.32
C ARG A 24 -12.80 -2.20 3.77
N GLU A 25 -13.96 -2.84 3.79
CA GLU A 25 -14.09 -4.21 4.26
C GLU A 25 -15.01 -5.02 3.35
N ARG A 26 -14.63 -6.29 3.06
CA ARG A 26 -15.44 -7.25 2.33
C ARG A 26 -15.15 -8.67 2.78
N GLY A 27 -16.20 -9.50 2.80
CA GLY A 27 -16.13 -10.91 3.16
C GLY A 27 -16.11 -11.17 4.66
N ALA A 28 -16.11 -12.45 5.07
CA ALA A 28 -16.29 -12.87 6.47
C ALA A 28 -15.33 -13.99 6.92
N GLY A 29 -14.44 -14.47 6.03
CA GLY A 29 -13.53 -15.58 6.31
C GLY A 29 -12.28 -15.18 7.10
N GLN A 30 -11.14 -15.81 6.80
CA GLN A 30 -9.87 -15.48 7.44
C GLN A 30 -9.46 -14.03 7.15
N PRO A 31 -9.01 -13.26 8.16
CA PRO A 31 -8.67 -11.86 7.96
C PRO A 31 -7.40 -11.69 7.12
N VAL A 32 -7.50 -10.84 6.10
CA VAL A 32 -6.39 -10.40 5.24
C VAL A 32 -6.36 -8.88 5.25
N LEU A 33 -5.23 -8.33 5.69
CA LEU A 33 -4.98 -6.89 5.67
C LEU A 33 -4.31 -6.50 4.36
N LEU A 34 -4.89 -5.54 3.64
CA LEU A 34 -4.47 -5.10 2.32
C LEU A 34 -3.90 -3.68 2.40
N LEU A 35 -2.58 -3.54 2.33
CA LEU A 35 -1.86 -2.27 2.52
C LEU A 35 -1.44 -1.69 1.18
N HIS A 36 -1.97 -0.53 0.83
CA HIS A 36 -1.70 0.16 -0.43
C HIS A 36 -0.32 0.84 -0.45
N GLY A 37 0.17 1.17 -1.65
CA GLY A 37 1.42 1.88 -1.87
C GLY A 37 1.33 3.38 -1.60
N LEU A 38 2.46 4.09 -1.75
CA LEU A 38 2.53 5.54 -1.60
C LEU A 38 1.65 6.23 -2.65
N ALA A 39 0.88 7.23 -2.21
CA ALA A 39 -0.08 8.02 -2.98
C ALA A 39 -1.29 7.25 -3.52
N ASP A 40 -1.49 6.00 -3.09
CA ASP A 40 -2.68 5.20 -3.33
C ASP A 40 -3.67 5.31 -2.14
N HIS A 41 -4.73 4.50 -2.16
CA HIS A 41 -5.70 4.35 -1.08
C HIS A 41 -6.41 2.99 -1.17
N SER A 42 -7.24 2.65 -0.18
CA SER A 42 -7.87 1.33 -0.01
C SER A 42 -8.61 0.78 -1.23
N LEU A 43 -9.19 1.63 -2.08
CA LEU A 43 -9.99 1.20 -3.23
C LEU A 43 -9.18 0.47 -4.31
N VAL A 44 -7.84 0.61 -4.34
CA VAL A 44 -6.97 -0.14 -5.26
C VAL A 44 -7.12 -1.66 -5.09
N TRP A 45 -7.65 -2.10 -3.97
CA TRP A 45 -7.83 -3.51 -3.62
C TRP A 45 -9.21 -4.08 -3.95
N GLN A 46 -10.13 -3.30 -4.55
CA GLN A 46 -11.51 -3.73 -4.80
C GLN A 46 -11.59 -5.03 -5.58
N ASP A 47 -10.87 -5.15 -6.71
CA ASP A 47 -10.88 -6.34 -7.56
C ASP A 47 -10.32 -7.56 -6.83
N LEU A 48 -9.23 -7.38 -6.05
CA LEU A 48 -8.69 -8.46 -5.24
C LEU A 48 -9.69 -8.91 -4.16
N ALA A 49 -10.29 -7.97 -3.43
CA ALA A 49 -11.27 -8.29 -2.39
C ALA A 49 -12.50 -9.00 -2.96
N GLN A 50 -12.92 -8.63 -4.17
CA GLN A 50 -13.99 -9.31 -4.89
C GLN A 50 -13.59 -10.74 -5.31
N HIS A 51 -12.38 -10.91 -5.83
CA HIS A 51 -11.84 -12.21 -6.26
C HIS A 51 -11.68 -13.20 -5.09
N LEU A 52 -11.24 -12.70 -3.94
CA LEU A 52 -11.08 -13.52 -2.73
C LEU A 52 -12.43 -13.97 -2.15
N GLY A 53 -13.49 -13.20 -2.40
CA GLY A 53 -14.85 -13.51 -2.02
C GLY A 53 -15.00 -13.73 -0.51
N ASP A 54 -15.89 -14.64 -0.12
CA ASP A 54 -16.21 -14.89 1.30
C ASP A 54 -15.23 -15.81 2.01
N ARG A 55 -14.23 -16.35 1.30
CA ARG A 55 -13.17 -17.15 1.94
C ARG A 55 -12.28 -16.33 2.85
N TYR A 56 -12.17 -15.03 2.60
CA TYR A 56 -11.34 -14.12 3.36
C TYR A 56 -12.14 -12.88 3.78
N ARG A 57 -11.86 -12.37 4.96
CA ARG A 57 -12.28 -11.06 5.41
C ARG A 57 -11.20 -10.05 5.01
N CYS A 58 -11.39 -9.40 3.88
CA CYS A 58 -10.46 -8.40 3.33
C CYS A 58 -10.67 -7.05 4.02
N LEU A 59 -9.62 -6.52 4.62
CA LEU A 59 -9.60 -5.25 5.32
C LEU A 59 -8.53 -4.35 4.68
N ALA A 60 -8.93 -3.26 4.08
CA ALA A 60 -8.04 -2.34 3.38
C ALA A 60 -8.10 -0.95 4.01
N PRO A 61 -7.19 -0.59 4.96
CA PRO A 61 -7.13 0.77 5.49
C PRO A 61 -6.49 1.72 4.47
N ASP A 62 -6.97 2.97 4.46
CA ASP A 62 -6.19 4.10 3.99
C ASP A 62 -5.13 4.39 5.06
N LEU A 63 -3.85 4.22 4.74
CA LEU A 63 -2.79 4.52 5.69
C LEU A 63 -2.78 6.02 6.03
N ARG A 64 -2.31 6.40 7.24
CA ARG A 64 -2.27 7.83 7.62
C ARG A 64 -1.67 8.68 6.50
N GLY A 65 -2.24 9.87 6.27
CA GLY A 65 -1.83 10.78 5.20
C GLY A 65 -2.40 10.46 3.82
N HIS A 66 -3.13 9.36 3.66
CA HIS A 66 -3.71 8.91 2.40
C HIS A 66 -5.24 8.85 2.48
N GLY A 67 -5.90 8.89 1.33
CA GLY A 67 -7.34 8.72 1.21
C GLY A 67 -8.12 9.60 2.19
N ASP A 68 -9.05 8.98 2.90
CA ASP A 68 -9.92 9.64 3.88
C ASP A 68 -9.43 9.49 5.34
N SER A 69 -8.22 8.97 5.55
CA SER A 69 -7.56 8.88 6.85
C SER A 69 -6.96 10.21 7.32
N SER A 70 -6.66 10.31 8.63
CA SER A 70 -6.00 11.46 9.26
C SER A 70 -4.71 11.85 8.53
N LYS A 71 -4.46 13.17 8.47
CA LYS A 71 -3.31 13.80 7.80
C LYS A 71 -2.46 14.60 8.78
N PRO A 72 -1.74 13.93 9.71
CA PRO A 72 -0.91 14.59 10.71
C PRO A 72 0.30 15.33 10.08
N PRO A 73 1.09 16.09 10.91
CA PRO A 73 2.33 16.72 10.45
C PRO A 73 3.37 15.74 9.91
N ALA A 74 4.31 16.23 9.09
CA ALA A 74 5.33 15.41 8.41
C ALA A 74 6.25 14.61 9.35
N THR A 75 6.33 14.97 10.62
CA THR A 75 7.10 14.26 11.66
C THR A 75 6.45 12.97 12.13
N GLU A 76 5.21 12.69 11.73
CA GLU A 76 4.41 11.56 12.21
C GLU A 76 4.20 10.48 11.14
N TYR A 77 5.16 10.30 10.22
CA TYR A 77 5.10 9.28 9.16
C TYR A 77 6.29 8.30 9.21
N ASP A 78 6.87 8.12 10.38
CA ASP A 78 7.85 7.05 10.60
C ASP A 78 7.19 5.68 10.45
N SER A 79 7.89 4.74 9.81
CA SER A 79 7.34 3.40 9.54
C SER A 79 6.99 2.62 10.82
N GLY A 80 7.62 2.93 11.96
CA GLY A 80 7.27 2.37 13.27
C GLY A 80 5.90 2.85 13.73
N LEU A 81 5.62 4.17 13.65
CA LEU A 81 4.31 4.74 13.97
C LEU A 81 3.19 4.15 13.11
N LEU A 82 3.46 3.92 11.82
CA LEU A 82 2.48 3.28 10.95
C LEU A 82 2.27 1.81 11.31
N ALA A 83 3.29 1.11 11.75
CA ALA A 83 3.16 -0.26 12.27
C ALA A 83 2.31 -0.30 13.54
N ASP A 84 2.47 0.67 14.44
CA ASP A 84 1.64 0.84 15.64
C ASP A 84 0.17 1.13 15.29
N ASP A 85 -0.09 1.93 14.24
CA ASP A 85 -1.46 2.14 13.74
C ASP A 85 -2.10 0.82 13.31
N LEU A 86 -1.37 -0.03 12.58
CA LEU A 86 -1.88 -1.33 12.13
C LEU A 86 -2.18 -2.25 13.32
N GLU A 87 -1.32 -2.27 14.35
CA GLU A 87 -1.56 -3.05 15.56
C GLU A 87 -2.82 -2.57 16.29
N GLN A 88 -2.97 -1.26 16.49
CA GLN A 88 -4.16 -0.68 17.13
C GLN A 88 -5.43 -0.93 16.30
N PHE A 89 -5.35 -0.79 14.97
CA PHE A 89 -6.47 -1.07 14.07
C PHE A 89 -6.93 -2.53 14.19
N CYS A 90 -5.99 -3.48 14.17
CA CYS A 90 -6.30 -4.89 14.35
C CYS A 90 -6.86 -5.20 15.74
N ALA A 91 -6.33 -4.58 16.79
CA ALA A 91 -6.82 -4.76 18.15
C ALA A 91 -8.28 -4.28 18.30
N GLN A 92 -8.62 -3.10 17.75
CA GLN A 92 -9.98 -2.56 17.79
C GLN A 92 -10.99 -3.40 16.98
N LEU A 93 -10.55 -4.04 15.91
CA LEU A 93 -11.36 -4.96 15.12
C LEU A 93 -11.34 -6.40 15.66
N GLN A 94 -10.70 -6.62 16.82
CA GLN A 94 -10.56 -7.92 17.49
C GLN A 94 -9.94 -8.99 16.59
N LEU A 95 -8.99 -8.58 15.73
CA LEU A 95 -8.29 -9.50 14.84
C LEU A 95 -7.09 -10.10 15.61
N SER A 96 -7.15 -11.38 15.92
CA SER A 96 -6.07 -12.05 16.67
C SER A 96 -4.82 -12.29 15.82
N ARG A 97 -5.00 -12.69 14.56
CA ARG A 97 -3.91 -12.99 13.62
C ARG A 97 -4.35 -12.77 12.19
N VAL A 98 -3.53 -12.08 11.39
CA VAL A 98 -3.87 -11.67 10.03
C VAL A 98 -2.80 -12.07 9.02
N GLN A 99 -3.21 -12.40 7.79
CA GLN A 99 -2.33 -12.42 6.63
C GLN A 99 -2.25 -11.00 6.07
N VAL A 100 -1.09 -10.60 5.53
CA VAL A 100 -0.87 -9.22 5.06
C VAL A 100 -0.44 -9.23 3.61
N VAL A 101 -1.13 -8.46 2.78
CA VAL A 101 -0.69 -8.12 1.41
C VAL A 101 -0.28 -6.65 1.43
N ALA A 102 0.98 -6.37 1.12
CA ALA A 102 1.53 -5.02 1.21
C ALA A 102 2.23 -4.62 -0.10
N HIS A 103 1.79 -3.51 -0.70
CA HIS A 103 2.32 -3.01 -1.96
C HIS A 103 3.41 -1.95 -1.72
N SER A 104 4.51 -2.08 -2.48
CA SER A 104 5.52 -1.02 -2.60
C SER A 104 6.09 -0.56 -1.25
N TRP A 105 5.95 0.71 -0.89
CA TRP A 105 6.37 1.30 0.37
C TRP A 105 5.76 0.63 1.61
N ALA A 106 4.50 0.19 1.55
CA ALA A 106 3.83 -0.46 2.68
C ALA A 106 4.47 -1.81 3.05
N ALA A 107 5.25 -2.43 2.16
CA ALA A 107 6.01 -3.63 2.47
C ALA A 107 7.00 -3.42 3.63
N LYS A 108 7.63 -2.24 3.72
CA LYS A 108 8.52 -1.89 4.84
C LYS A 108 7.76 -1.80 6.16
N ILE A 109 6.57 -1.20 6.16
CA ILE A 109 5.70 -1.11 7.34
C ILE A 109 5.30 -2.51 7.80
N ALA A 110 4.85 -3.37 6.86
CA ALA A 110 4.44 -4.74 7.16
C ALA A 110 5.59 -5.58 7.75
N LEU A 111 6.81 -5.43 7.25
CA LEU A 111 7.99 -6.11 7.78
C LEU A 111 8.36 -5.65 9.20
N LEU A 112 8.29 -4.35 9.46
CA LEU A 112 8.51 -3.80 10.81
C LEU A 112 7.45 -4.29 11.79
N TRP A 113 6.18 -4.24 11.39
CA TRP A 113 5.07 -4.72 12.20
C TRP A 113 5.18 -6.23 12.49
N ALA A 114 5.50 -7.06 11.50
CA ALA A 114 5.71 -8.50 11.71
C ALA A 114 6.85 -8.80 12.68
N ARG A 115 7.88 -7.96 12.71
CA ARG A 115 8.99 -8.07 13.69
C ARG A 115 8.57 -7.62 15.09
N GLN A 116 7.80 -6.55 15.21
CA GLN A 116 7.32 -6.00 16.49
C GLN A 116 6.25 -6.91 17.13
N CYS A 117 5.32 -7.43 16.30
CA CYS A 117 4.16 -8.20 16.71
C CYS A 117 4.06 -9.54 15.95
N PRO A 118 5.04 -10.47 16.11
CA PRO A 118 5.09 -11.71 15.33
C PRO A 118 3.89 -12.63 15.58
N GLN A 119 3.22 -12.51 16.72
CA GLN A 119 1.98 -13.23 17.04
C GLN A 119 0.78 -12.71 16.23
N ARG A 120 0.82 -11.44 15.76
CA ARG A 120 -0.25 -10.80 15.01
C ARG A 120 -0.19 -11.13 13.52
N VAL A 121 1.00 -11.15 12.94
CA VAL A 121 1.19 -11.35 11.50
C VAL A 121 1.42 -12.83 11.19
N LYS A 122 0.44 -13.46 10.54
CA LYS A 122 0.50 -14.87 10.14
C LYS A 122 1.46 -15.08 8.97
N SER A 123 1.36 -14.25 7.94
CA SER A 123 2.19 -14.30 6.73
C SER A 123 2.22 -12.96 6.02
N LEU A 124 3.22 -12.77 5.15
CA LEU A 124 3.44 -11.57 4.36
C LEU A 124 3.42 -11.88 2.86
N ILE A 125 2.67 -11.12 2.08
CA ILE A 125 2.76 -11.06 0.62
C ILE A 125 3.21 -9.65 0.26
N LEU A 126 4.47 -9.52 -0.17
CA LEU A 126 5.12 -8.25 -0.48
C LEU A 126 5.09 -8.04 -1.99
N VAL A 127 4.28 -7.09 -2.45
CA VAL A 127 4.04 -6.82 -3.87
C VAL A 127 4.99 -5.72 -4.34
N ASP A 128 5.94 -6.08 -5.17
CA ASP A 128 6.98 -5.19 -5.74
C ASP A 128 7.49 -4.16 -4.72
N PRO A 129 8.06 -4.61 -3.59
CA PRO A 129 8.39 -3.74 -2.47
C PRO A 129 9.36 -2.64 -2.89
N PHE A 130 9.11 -1.41 -2.41
CA PHE A 130 10.06 -0.32 -2.55
C PHE A 130 11.27 -0.57 -1.64
N PHE A 131 12.31 0.22 -1.80
CA PHE A 131 13.59 0.10 -1.09
C PHE A 131 13.42 -0.13 0.41
N VAL A 132 13.77 -1.31 0.89
CA VAL A 132 13.54 -1.74 2.28
C VAL A 132 14.66 -1.33 3.24
N ASN A 133 15.87 -1.08 2.72
CA ASN A 133 17.01 -0.62 3.50
C ASN A 133 16.93 0.89 3.78
N ARG A 134 17.82 1.38 4.64
CA ARG A 134 17.98 2.82 4.88
C ARG A 134 18.95 3.42 3.84
N LEU A 135 18.55 4.53 3.23
CA LEU A 135 19.46 5.33 2.41
C LEU A 135 20.38 6.16 3.30
N PRO A 136 21.65 6.38 2.88
CA PRO A 136 22.55 7.28 3.60
C PRO A 136 21.97 8.69 3.74
N GLY A 137 22.16 9.33 4.90
CA GLY A 137 21.65 10.68 5.17
C GLY A 137 22.15 11.76 4.20
N ALA A 138 23.28 11.53 3.53
CA ALA A 138 23.81 12.40 2.47
C ALA A 138 22.84 12.59 1.29
N PHE A 139 21.86 11.70 1.10
CA PHE A 139 20.80 11.86 0.08
C PHE A 139 19.72 12.87 0.48
N ARG A 140 19.66 13.35 1.71
CA ARG A 140 18.63 14.29 2.19
C ARG A 140 18.47 15.53 1.30
N PRO A 141 19.53 16.24 0.86
CA PRO A 141 19.39 17.41 -0.02
C PRO A 141 18.82 17.10 -1.40
N THR A 142 18.88 15.85 -1.85
CA THR A 142 18.38 15.45 -3.18
C THR A 142 16.89 15.12 -3.19
N LEU A 143 16.24 14.93 -2.04
CA LEU A 143 14.83 14.54 -1.94
C LEU A 143 13.89 15.50 -2.69
N PRO A 144 14.01 16.85 -2.61
CA PRO A 144 13.14 17.76 -3.35
C PRO A 144 13.22 17.59 -4.87
N ILE A 145 14.40 17.27 -5.40
CA ILE A 145 14.60 16.97 -6.82
C ILE A 145 13.96 15.61 -7.13
N PHE A 146 14.21 14.61 -6.29
CA PHE A 146 13.69 13.26 -6.45
C PHE A 146 12.15 13.25 -6.51
N TYR A 147 11.45 14.02 -5.67
CA TYR A 147 9.96 14.11 -5.72
C TYR A 147 9.44 14.57 -7.08
N ARG A 148 10.17 15.50 -7.75
CA ARG A 148 9.79 16.02 -9.06
C ARG A 148 10.00 15.00 -10.18
N THR A 149 10.87 14.04 -9.98
CA THR A 149 11.19 13.00 -10.98
C THR A 149 10.28 11.77 -10.91
N LEU A 150 9.48 11.63 -9.84
CA LEU A 150 8.55 10.52 -9.68
C LEU A 150 7.22 10.81 -10.40
N PRO A 151 6.96 10.17 -11.56
CA PRO A 151 5.81 10.52 -12.40
C PRO A 151 4.46 10.36 -11.67
N PHE A 152 4.31 9.33 -10.82
CA PHE A 152 3.07 9.05 -10.10
C PHE A 152 2.69 10.14 -9.10
N LEU A 153 3.63 10.96 -8.63
CA LEU A 153 3.35 12.12 -7.77
C LEU A 153 2.77 13.32 -8.53
N LYS A 154 2.76 13.29 -9.88
CA LYS A 154 2.14 14.36 -10.67
C LYS A 154 0.63 14.50 -10.41
N VAL A 155 -0.05 13.42 -9.98
CA VAL A 155 -1.48 13.48 -9.60
C VAL A 155 -1.75 14.25 -8.31
N MET A 156 -0.72 14.65 -7.55
CA MET A 156 -0.95 15.41 -6.32
C MET A 156 -1.59 16.78 -6.57
N GLY A 157 -1.42 17.35 -7.75
CA GLY A 157 -1.93 18.67 -8.10
C GLY A 157 -1.15 19.83 -7.50
N PRO A 158 -1.75 21.05 -7.34
CA PRO A 158 -3.16 21.33 -7.64
C PRO A 158 -3.47 21.40 -9.14
N PHE A 159 -4.72 21.13 -9.53
CA PHE A 159 -5.23 21.24 -10.89
C PHE A 159 -6.38 22.25 -10.93
N PRO A 160 -6.52 23.05 -12.01
CA PRO A 160 -7.64 23.98 -12.18
C PRO A 160 -9.01 23.27 -12.15
N ASP A 161 -9.09 22.08 -12.75
CA ASP A 161 -10.30 21.28 -12.85
C ASP A 161 -9.96 19.76 -12.85
N LEU A 162 -10.99 18.93 -12.78
CA LEU A 162 -10.86 17.49 -12.76
C LEU A 162 -10.45 16.90 -14.12
N ASP A 163 -10.80 17.56 -15.22
CA ASP A 163 -10.47 17.12 -16.58
C ASP A 163 -8.96 17.18 -16.81
N GLN A 164 -8.31 18.27 -16.39
CA GLN A 164 -6.85 18.39 -16.46
C GLN A 164 -6.14 17.36 -15.59
N ALA A 165 -6.67 17.09 -14.38
CA ALA A 165 -6.16 16.03 -13.53
C ALA A 165 -6.29 14.65 -14.20
N THR A 166 -7.40 14.40 -14.89
CA THR A 166 -7.67 13.16 -15.63
C THR A 166 -6.68 12.97 -16.79
N VAL A 167 -6.42 14.02 -17.56
CA VAL A 167 -5.43 13.98 -18.65
C VAL A 167 -4.04 13.60 -18.12
N VAL A 168 -3.63 14.14 -16.98
CA VAL A 168 -2.36 13.78 -16.35
C VAL A 168 -2.37 12.32 -15.87
N ALA A 169 -3.47 11.88 -15.25
CA ALA A 169 -3.60 10.51 -14.75
C ALA A 169 -3.47 9.45 -15.86
N GLN A 170 -4.12 9.67 -17.00
CA GLN A 170 -4.07 8.75 -18.15
C GLN A 170 -2.66 8.54 -18.73
N GLN A 171 -1.71 9.42 -18.46
CA GLN A 171 -0.31 9.29 -18.88
C GLN A 171 0.52 8.45 -17.89
N LEU A 172 -0.03 8.09 -16.74
CA LEU A 172 0.70 7.40 -15.68
C LEU A 172 0.61 5.87 -15.82
N LYS A 173 1.69 5.20 -15.47
CA LYS A 173 1.81 3.74 -15.61
C LYS A 173 0.76 2.95 -14.84
N GLN A 174 0.34 3.42 -13.65
CA GLN A 174 -0.68 2.77 -12.83
C GLN A 174 -2.07 2.81 -13.47
N TYR A 175 -2.33 3.78 -14.34
CA TYR A 175 -3.62 3.95 -15.01
C TYR A 175 -3.58 3.54 -16.50
N ARG A 176 -2.57 2.74 -16.90
CA ARG A 176 -2.49 2.23 -18.26
C ARG A 176 -3.68 1.32 -18.59
N GLY A 177 -4.45 1.71 -19.60
CA GLY A 177 -5.69 1.02 -20.00
C GLY A 177 -6.95 1.75 -19.55
N TRP A 178 -6.85 2.63 -18.53
CA TRP A 178 -7.92 3.50 -18.04
C TRP A 178 -9.25 2.74 -17.83
N SER A 179 -9.15 1.53 -17.21
CA SER A 179 -10.30 0.69 -16.90
C SER A 179 -11.26 1.37 -15.91
N GLU A 180 -12.49 0.86 -15.78
CA GLU A 180 -13.48 1.36 -14.81
C GLU A 180 -12.91 1.36 -13.37
N GLN A 181 -12.20 0.31 -13.00
CA GLN A 181 -11.52 0.23 -11.70
C GLN A 181 -10.46 1.32 -11.55
N GLN A 182 -9.63 1.55 -12.56
CA GLN A 182 -8.60 2.61 -12.52
C GLN A 182 -9.23 4.00 -12.43
N GLN A 183 -10.33 4.25 -13.14
CA GLN A 183 -11.12 5.48 -13.05
C GLN A 183 -11.68 5.67 -11.64
N ALA A 184 -12.31 4.63 -11.09
CA ALA A 184 -12.87 4.67 -9.74
C ALA A 184 -11.79 4.99 -8.69
N VAL A 185 -10.63 4.34 -8.78
CA VAL A 185 -9.47 4.62 -7.92
C VAL A 185 -9.02 6.07 -8.07
N PHE A 186 -8.81 6.54 -9.29
CA PHE A 186 -8.36 7.90 -9.52
C PHE A 186 -9.34 8.93 -8.95
N TYR A 187 -10.62 8.87 -9.34
CA TYR A 187 -11.62 9.86 -8.92
C TYR A 187 -11.88 9.85 -7.41
N THR A 188 -11.89 8.67 -6.77
CA THR A 188 -12.03 8.55 -5.31
C THR A 188 -10.82 9.15 -4.56
N GLY A 189 -9.63 9.07 -5.17
CA GLY A 189 -8.41 9.66 -4.64
C GLY A 189 -8.28 11.18 -4.78
N MET A 190 -9.22 11.84 -5.46
CA MET A 190 -9.22 13.29 -5.69
C MET A 190 -10.20 14.03 -4.77
N GLU A 191 -9.90 15.27 -4.43
CA GLU A 191 -10.77 16.17 -3.67
C GLU A 191 -10.74 17.58 -4.25
N GLN A 192 -11.90 18.26 -4.20
CA GLN A 192 -11.99 19.67 -4.56
C GLN A 192 -11.72 20.54 -3.33
N GLN A 193 -10.87 21.55 -3.52
CA GLN A 193 -10.51 22.51 -2.49
C GLN A 193 -11.52 23.66 -2.46
N ALA A 194 -11.56 24.43 -1.37
CA ALA A 194 -12.44 25.60 -1.23
C ALA A 194 -12.23 26.68 -2.31
N ASN A 195 -11.05 26.74 -2.91
CA ASN A 195 -10.74 27.65 -4.01
C ASN A 195 -11.14 27.10 -5.40
N GLY A 196 -11.85 25.96 -5.44
CA GLY A 196 -12.30 25.30 -6.67
C GLY A 196 -11.27 24.38 -7.35
N GLN A 197 -10.00 24.44 -6.96
CA GLN A 197 -8.97 23.56 -7.51
C GLN A 197 -9.12 22.13 -7.04
N TRP A 198 -8.61 21.19 -7.83
CA TRP A 198 -8.57 19.77 -7.50
C TRP A 198 -7.17 19.33 -7.09
N ARG A 199 -7.08 18.43 -6.14
CA ARG A 199 -5.84 17.78 -5.72
C ARG A 199 -6.08 16.36 -5.27
N SER A 200 -4.99 15.58 -5.19
CA SER A 200 -5.04 14.27 -4.52
C SER A 200 -5.30 14.41 -3.02
N LYS A 201 -6.06 13.47 -2.48
CA LYS A 201 -6.23 13.28 -1.03
C LYS A 201 -4.93 12.86 -0.32
N PHE A 202 -3.89 12.47 -1.06
CA PHE A 202 -2.57 12.20 -0.51
C PHE A 202 -1.88 13.49 -0.05
N ALA A 203 -1.57 13.56 1.25
CA ALA A 203 -1.04 14.77 1.86
C ALA A 203 0.43 15.03 1.51
N ILE A 204 0.78 16.31 1.26
CA ILE A 204 2.19 16.72 1.08
C ILE A 204 3.03 16.39 2.33
N ALA A 205 2.46 16.55 3.53
CA ALA A 205 3.10 16.17 4.79
C ALA A 205 3.48 14.68 4.81
N ALA A 206 2.57 13.81 4.36
CA ALA A 206 2.81 12.37 4.26
C ALA A 206 3.94 12.06 3.26
N ARG A 207 3.93 12.67 2.06
CA ARG A 207 5.03 12.54 1.11
C ARG A 207 6.38 12.88 1.76
N ASN A 208 6.47 14.03 2.40
CA ASN A 208 7.71 14.50 2.99
C ASN A 208 8.19 13.61 4.13
N GLY A 209 7.27 13.18 5.02
CA GLY A 209 7.59 12.31 6.14
C GLY A 209 8.02 10.91 5.71
N VAL A 210 7.32 10.29 4.75
CA VAL A 210 7.67 8.97 4.21
C VAL A 210 9.06 8.97 3.57
N PHE A 211 9.40 9.98 2.78
CA PHE A 211 10.73 10.04 2.20
C PHE A 211 11.83 10.37 3.23
N ALA A 212 11.51 11.13 4.28
CA ALA A 212 12.42 11.29 5.41
C ALA A 212 12.67 9.96 6.15
N ASP A 213 11.63 9.14 6.31
CA ASP A 213 11.73 7.81 6.92
C ASP A 213 12.62 6.84 6.12
N VAL A 214 12.67 6.94 4.79
CA VAL A 214 13.60 6.15 3.96
C VAL A 214 15.06 6.42 4.31
N LEU A 215 15.39 7.60 4.82
CA LEU A 215 16.74 7.94 5.29
C LEU A 215 17.01 7.50 6.74
N ASN A 216 15.97 7.25 7.52
CA ASN A 216 16.09 7.03 8.97
C ASN A 216 15.88 5.56 9.36
N THR A 217 14.95 4.86 8.71
CA THR A 217 14.47 3.55 9.15
C THR A 217 14.77 2.48 8.10
N ALA A 218 15.36 1.36 8.54
CA ALA A 218 15.51 0.14 7.74
C ALA A 218 14.42 -0.87 8.11
N GLY A 219 13.76 -1.46 7.11
CA GLY A 219 12.68 -2.44 7.33
C GLY A 219 13.18 -3.83 7.71
N LEU A 220 14.34 -4.24 7.18
CA LEU A 220 14.95 -5.55 7.45
C LEU A 220 16.35 -5.39 8.03
N THR A 221 16.52 -5.69 9.31
CA THR A 221 17.79 -5.60 10.04
C THR A 221 18.12 -6.87 10.82
N ALA A 222 17.20 -7.83 10.91
CA ALA A 222 17.34 -9.10 11.60
C ALA A 222 16.47 -10.16 10.90
N SER A 223 16.78 -11.43 11.15
CA SER A 223 16.01 -12.56 10.62
C SER A 223 14.55 -12.53 11.11
N LEU A 224 13.64 -12.81 10.17
CA LEU A 224 12.21 -12.89 10.41
C LEU A 224 11.69 -14.26 9.94
N ALA A 225 11.07 -15.00 10.87
CA ALA A 225 10.55 -16.35 10.62
C ALA A 225 9.11 -16.35 10.07
N THR A 226 8.44 -15.19 10.02
CA THR A 226 7.11 -15.07 9.41
C THR A 226 7.16 -15.53 7.96
N PRO A 227 6.34 -16.51 7.53
CA PRO A 227 6.26 -16.92 6.13
C PRO A 227 6.02 -15.73 5.21
N ALA A 228 6.80 -15.62 4.14
CA ALA A 228 6.76 -14.46 3.27
C ALA A 228 6.84 -14.84 1.79
N ALA A 229 6.13 -14.13 0.94
CA ALA A 229 6.24 -14.21 -0.51
C ALA A 229 6.55 -12.84 -1.11
N LEU A 230 7.50 -12.79 -2.04
CA LEU A 230 7.70 -11.66 -2.95
C LEU A 230 6.91 -11.90 -4.23
N LEU A 231 6.03 -10.98 -4.58
CA LEU A 231 5.39 -10.93 -5.90
C LEU A 231 6.09 -9.85 -6.73
N LEU A 232 6.86 -10.26 -7.73
CA LEU A 232 7.72 -9.38 -8.53
C LEU A 232 7.17 -9.25 -9.96
N PRO A 233 6.55 -8.10 -10.30
CA PRO A 233 6.12 -7.84 -11.68
C PRO A 233 7.30 -7.75 -12.64
N GLN A 234 7.16 -8.30 -13.86
CA GLN A 234 8.20 -8.29 -14.88
C GLN A 234 8.71 -6.88 -15.24
N GLN A 235 7.83 -5.87 -15.15
CA GLN A 235 8.16 -4.45 -15.39
C GLN A 235 8.14 -3.62 -14.09
N GLY A 236 8.32 -4.28 -12.94
CA GLY A 236 8.36 -3.69 -11.61
C GLY A 236 9.67 -2.96 -11.29
N LEU A 237 9.85 -2.64 -10.00
CA LEU A 237 11.04 -1.97 -9.48
C LEU A 237 12.22 -2.94 -9.28
N ASN A 238 11.93 -4.17 -8.85
CA ASN A 238 12.92 -5.13 -8.36
C ASN A 238 13.42 -6.05 -9.49
N ARG A 239 14.19 -5.48 -10.43
CA ARG A 239 14.72 -6.22 -11.60
C ARG A 239 16.15 -6.73 -11.44
N MET A 240 16.86 -6.25 -10.43
CA MET A 240 18.25 -6.60 -10.17
C MET A 240 18.37 -7.42 -8.89
N ALA A 241 19.20 -8.46 -8.90
CA ALA A 241 19.37 -9.36 -7.76
C ALA A 241 19.75 -8.64 -6.44
N TRP A 242 20.52 -7.55 -6.51
CA TRP A 242 20.89 -6.78 -5.32
C TRP A 242 19.70 -6.12 -4.62
N GLN A 243 18.60 -5.83 -5.35
CA GLN A 243 17.40 -5.22 -4.78
C GLN A 243 16.61 -6.21 -3.92
N THR A 244 16.64 -7.49 -4.27
CA THR A 244 15.97 -8.56 -3.51
C THR A 244 16.87 -9.22 -2.48
N LYS A 245 18.18 -8.96 -2.49
CA LYS A 245 19.16 -9.54 -1.57
C LYS A 245 18.77 -9.43 -0.09
N PRO A 246 18.29 -8.30 0.44
CA PRO A 246 17.89 -8.20 1.85
C PRO A 246 16.76 -9.18 2.23
N TYR A 247 15.81 -9.42 1.33
CA TYR A 247 14.73 -10.36 1.55
C TYR A 247 15.24 -11.79 1.67
N HIS A 248 16.13 -12.22 0.76
CA HIS A 248 16.79 -13.53 0.84
C HIS A 248 17.68 -13.70 2.07
N GLN A 249 18.28 -12.61 2.54
CA GLN A 249 19.16 -12.64 3.71
C GLN A 249 18.40 -12.78 5.03
N TYR A 250 17.24 -12.13 5.16
CA TYR A 250 16.56 -11.98 6.44
C TYR A 250 15.24 -12.75 6.54
N LEU A 251 14.57 -13.10 5.44
CA LEU A 251 13.33 -13.88 5.49
C LEU A 251 13.64 -15.38 5.39
N THR A 252 13.52 -16.09 6.51
CA THR A 252 13.94 -17.50 6.59
C THR A 252 12.97 -18.45 5.87
N GLN A 253 11.72 -18.01 5.62
CA GLN A 253 10.68 -18.76 4.90
C GLN A 253 10.17 -17.93 3.71
N LEU A 254 11.05 -17.64 2.76
CA LEU A 254 10.78 -16.79 1.60
C LEU A 254 10.44 -17.61 0.36
N GLN A 255 9.35 -17.23 -0.29
CA GLN A 255 9.01 -17.63 -1.66
C GLN A 255 9.12 -16.42 -2.60
N VAL A 256 9.46 -16.65 -3.87
CA VAL A 256 9.53 -15.59 -4.89
C VAL A 256 8.72 -16.01 -6.09
N HIS A 257 7.78 -15.16 -6.50
CA HIS A 257 6.90 -15.35 -7.63
C HIS A 257 7.03 -14.19 -8.61
N THR A 258 7.13 -14.50 -9.89
CA THR A 258 7.11 -13.49 -10.96
C THR A 258 5.73 -13.47 -11.59
N LEU A 259 5.22 -12.28 -11.90
CA LEU A 259 3.92 -12.09 -12.54
C LEU A 259 4.00 -11.00 -13.64
N PRO A 260 3.07 -10.97 -14.60
CA PRO A 260 3.01 -9.90 -15.58
C PRO A 260 2.69 -8.55 -14.94
N GLY A 261 2.89 -7.48 -15.72
CA GLY A 261 2.54 -6.12 -15.33
C GLY A 261 3.72 -5.26 -14.87
N ASN A 262 3.38 -4.04 -14.49
CA ASN A 262 4.31 -3.05 -13.97
C ASN A 262 4.25 -2.97 -12.43
N HIS A 263 4.79 -1.90 -11.85
CA HIS A 263 4.80 -1.67 -10.40
C HIS A 263 3.41 -1.73 -9.73
N TRP A 264 2.33 -1.54 -10.46
CA TRP A 264 0.93 -1.64 -9.98
C TRP A 264 0.21 -2.83 -10.63
N PRO A 265 0.64 -4.09 -10.38
CA PRO A 265 0.06 -5.26 -11.04
C PRO A 265 -1.43 -5.45 -10.71
N HIS A 266 -1.86 -5.04 -9.52
CA HIS A 266 -3.26 -5.07 -9.07
C HIS A 266 -4.18 -4.14 -9.87
N LEU A 267 -3.65 -3.13 -10.57
CA LEU A 267 -4.41 -2.20 -11.41
C LEU A 267 -4.26 -2.49 -12.92
N VAL A 268 -3.11 -3.03 -13.35
CA VAL A 268 -2.84 -3.18 -14.79
C VAL A 268 -2.97 -4.64 -15.29
N GLU A 269 -2.85 -5.62 -14.41
CA GLU A 269 -2.98 -7.05 -14.70
C GLU A 269 -3.78 -7.76 -13.57
N PRO A 270 -4.99 -7.27 -13.24
CA PRO A 270 -5.72 -7.69 -12.03
C PRO A 270 -6.00 -9.19 -12.00
N ALA A 271 -6.31 -9.83 -13.14
CA ALA A 271 -6.61 -11.25 -13.18
C ALA A 271 -5.42 -12.13 -12.74
N ALA A 272 -4.24 -11.90 -13.31
CA ALA A 272 -3.02 -12.64 -12.97
C ALA A 272 -2.56 -12.33 -11.55
N PHE A 273 -2.67 -11.07 -11.12
CA PHE A 273 -2.34 -10.64 -9.78
C PHE A 273 -3.24 -11.32 -8.74
N ASN A 274 -4.56 -11.26 -8.91
CA ASN A 274 -5.53 -11.83 -7.97
C ASN A 274 -5.37 -13.35 -7.83
N GLN A 275 -5.13 -14.07 -8.93
CA GLN A 275 -4.85 -15.52 -8.92
C GLN A 275 -3.57 -15.82 -8.11
N SER A 276 -2.50 -15.05 -8.33
CA SER A 276 -1.23 -15.25 -7.63
C SER A 276 -1.38 -15.01 -6.13
N VAL A 277 -2.06 -13.92 -5.72
CA VAL A 277 -2.32 -13.63 -4.30
C VAL A 277 -3.18 -14.72 -3.66
N ALA A 278 -4.26 -15.16 -4.32
CA ALA A 278 -5.15 -16.20 -3.80
C ALA A 278 -4.43 -17.53 -3.59
N ALA A 279 -3.54 -17.93 -4.52
CA ALA A 279 -2.73 -19.13 -4.41
C ALA A 279 -1.78 -19.08 -3.20
N VAL A 280 -1.05 -17.97 -3.03
CA VAL A 280 -0.12 -17.78 -1.91
C VAL A 280 -0.85 -17.71 -0.57
N LEU A 281 -1.99 -17.00 -0.49
CA LEU A 281 -2.81 -16.94 0.73
C LEU A 281 -3.28 -18.33 1.15
N THR A 282 -3.73 -19.15 0.19
CA THR A 282 -4.18 -20.53 0.46
C THR A 282 -3.03 -21.39 0.97
N GLN A 283 -1.86 -21.31 0.36
CA GLN A 283 -0.67 -22.06 0.79
C GLN A 283 -0.26 -21.68 2.23
N PHE A 284 -0.27 -20.40 2.59
CA PHE A 284 0.05 -19.94 3.95
C PHE A 284 -1.09 -20.16 4.96
N ALA A 285 -2.29 -20.51 4.52
CA ALA A 285 -3.38 -20.88 5.42
C ALA A 285 -3.22 -22.29 5.99
N THR A 286 -2.64 -23.20 5.21
CA THR A 286 -2.52 -24.64 5.51
C THR A 286 -1.21 -25.01 6.22
N GLY A 287 -0.22 -24.14 6.26
CA GLY A 287 1.05 -24.28 6.99
C GLY A 287 1.00 -23.53 8.32
#